data_4b36202ccbd58e04b3c32063e429633d
#
_entry.id   4b36202ccbd58e04b3c32063e429633d
#
_cell.length_a   1.000
_cell.length_b   1.000
_cell.length_c   1.000
_cell.angle_alpha   90.00
_cell.angle_beta   90.00
_cell.angle_gamma   90.00
#
_symmetry.space_group_name_H-M   'P 1'
#
loop_
_entity.id
_entity.type
_entity.pdbx_description
1 polymer ?
#
loop_
_entity_poly.entity_id
_entity_poly.type
_entity_poly.pdbx_seq_one_letter_code
_entity_poly.pdbx_strand_id
1 'polypeptide(L)'
;MSDPLRTRFCALVGCELPVVQTGMGWVSGASLTAATSAAGGFGILAAVTMTPEQLLVAVRKVKDRTDRPFGVNFRADQPDLEERVAFVVSEGVRLVSFAGAPTKGAVARCHDAGVLVMPTVGARRHAEKVLEMGVDAVIAQGGEGGGHTGVVPTTLLLPAVVDAVGASIPVLAAGGFFDGRGLVAALAYG
;
A
#
# COMPACT_ATOMS: atom_id res chain seq x y z
N MET A 1 20.62 6.26 19.55
CA MET A 1 19.16 6.44 19.25
C MET A 1 18.92 5.86 17.87
N SER A 2 17.94 4.98 17.71
CA SER A 2 17.54 4.47 16.39
C SER A 2 16.96 5.63 15.57
N ASP A 3 17.25 5.67 14.28
CA ASP A 3 16.68 6.65 13.33
C ASP A 3 15.14 6.50 13.30
N PRO A 4 14.37 7.50 13.72
CA PRO A 4 12.90 7.40 13.78
C PRO A 4 12.24 7.25 12.40
N LEU A 5 12.98 7.51 11.31
CA LEU A 5 12.51 7.28 9.95
C LEU A 5 12.72 5.84 9.48
N ARG A 6 13.45 5.01 10.22
CA ARG A 6 13.62 3.57 9.93
C ARG A 6 12.50 2.75 10.57
N THR A 7 11.31 2.82 9.98
CA THR A 7 10.12 2.11 10.48
C THR A 7 10.12 0.63 10.12
N ARG A 8 9.23 -0.15 10.78
CA ARG A 8 8.98 -1.55 10.43
C ARG A 8 8.56 -1.73 8.97
N PHE A 9 7.79 -0.77 8.43
CA PHE A 9 7.40 -0.79 7.03
C PHE A 9 8.60 -0.65 6.11
N CYS A 10 9.53 0.27 6.39
CA CYS A 10 10.76 0.40 5.61
C CYS A 10 11.56 -0.91 5.56
N ALA A 11 11.70 -1.58 6.70
CA ALA A 11 12.36 -2.88 6.76
C ALA A 11 11.62 -3.96 5.96
N LEU A 12 10.28 -3.96 5.99
CA LEU A 12 9.43 -4.93 5.32
C LEU A 12 9.53 -4.83 3.80
N VAL A 13 9.42 -3.63 3.24
CA VAL A 13 9.38 -3.43 1.77
C VAL A 13 10.74 -3.12 1.16
N GLY A 14 11.73 -2.71 1.96
CA GLY A 14 13.07 -2.36 1.49
C GLY A 14 13.21 -0.90 1.01
N CYS A 15 12.38 0.03 1.49
CA CYS A 15 12.54 1.46 1.23
C CYS A 15 13.38 2.18 2.32
N GLU A 16 13.86 3.37 2.02
CA GLU A 16 14.71 4.15 2.93
C GLU A 16 13.89 5.08 3.84
N LEU A 17 12.81 5.65 3.30
CA LEU A 17 11.97 6.63 3.95
C LEU A 17 10.54 6.08 4.18
N PRO A 18 9.89 6.38 5.31
CA PRO A 18 8.53 5.93 5.60
C PRO A 18 7.48 6.78 4.89
N VAL A 19 7.69 7.00 3.59
CA VAL A 19 6.80 7.81 2.72
C VAL A 19 6.32 6.94 1.57
N VAL A 20 5.01 6.77 1.48
CA VAL A 20 4.36 5.96 0.45
C VAL A 20 3.54 6.85 -0.46
N GLN A 21 3.83 6.79 -1.75
CA GLN A 21 2.95 7.32 -2.78
C GLN A 21 1.98 6.19 -3.16
N THR A 22 0.74 6.31 -2.71
CA THR A 22 -0.29 5.27 -2.94
C THR A 22 -0.79 5.23 -4.38
N GLY A 23 -1.53 4.18 -4.72
CA GLY A 23 -2.18 4.05 -6.03
C GLY A 23 -3.33 5.05 -6.17
N MET A 24 -3.12 6.11 -6.96
CA MET A 24 -4.13 7.10 -7.32
C MET A 24 -4.46 6.97 -8.80
N GLY A 25 -5.71 6.62 -9.12
CA GLY A 25 -6.16 6.46 -10.51
C GLY A 25 -5.80 7.68 -11.37
N TRP A 26 -5.35 7.46 -12.59
CA TRP A 26 -4.86 8.46 -13.58
C TRP A 26 -3.62 9.28 -13.16
N VAL A 27 -3.19 9.22 -11.88
CA VAL A 27 -2.05 10.00 -11.37
C VAL A 27 -0.84 9.11 -11.14
N SER A 28 -1.01 7.98 -10.44
CA SER A 28 0.09 7.08 -10.06
C SER A 28 0.49 6.17 -11.22
N GLY A 29 0.95 6.78 -12.31
CA GLY A 29 1.55 6.07 -13.44
C GLY A 29 3.03 5.70 -13.21
N ALA A 30 3.64 5.03 -14.19
CA ALA A 30 5.00 4.51 -14.09
C ALA A 30 6.05 5.57 -13.71
N SER A 31 5.92 6.80 -14.22
CA SER A 31 6.90 7.88 -13.96
C SER A 31 6.90 8.29 -12.49
N LEU A 32 5.72 8.53 -11.89
CA LEU A 32 5.60 8.93 -10.50
C LEU A 32 6.02 7.78 -9.57
N THR A 33 5.56 6.55 -9.85
CA THR A 33 5.93 5.36 -9.09
C THR A 33 7.45 5.17 -9.03
N ALA A 34 8.11 5.20 -10.20
CA ALA A 34 9.55 5.05 -10.29
C ALA A 34 10.31 6.18 -9.60
N ALA A 35 9.88 7.44 -9.78
CA ALA A 35 10.52 8.59 -9.16
C ALA A 35 10.43 8.55 -7.63
N THR A 36 9.27 8.15 -7.07
CA THR A 36 9.10 8.00 -5.63
C THR A 36 10.01 6.91 -5.07
N SER A 37 10.06 5.74 -5.72
CA SER A 37 10.93 4.64 -5.28
C SER A 37 12.41 5.01 -5.40
N ALA A 38 12.82 5.65 -6.49
CA ALA A 38 14.19 6.13 -6.69
C ALA A 38 14.62 7.16 -5.65
N ALA A 39 13.69 7.98 -5.15
CA ALA A 39 13.93 8.97 -4.09
C ALA A 39 13.98 8.36 -2.67
N GLY A 40 13.89 7.04 -2.53
CA GLY A 40 13.96 6.33 -1.25
C GLY A 40 12.61 6.09 -0.56
N GLY A 41 11.51 6.60 -1.10
CA GLY A 41 10.15 6.26 -0.67
C GLY A 41 9.68 4.92 -1.24
N PHE A 42 8.38 4.65 -1.17
CA PHE A 42 7.76 3.48 -1.77
C PHE A 42 6.64 3.89 -2.72
N GLY A 43 6.88 3.75 -4.03
CA GLY A 43 5.92 4.07 -5.07
C GLY A 43 4.94 2.91 -5.33
N ILE A 44 3.66 3.22 -5.53
CA ILE A 44 2.62 2.23 -5.86
C ILE A 44 1.92 2.64 -7.15
N LEU A 45 2.04 1.80 -8.18
CA LEU A 45 1.40 1.96 -9.48
C LEU A 45 -0.11 1.72 -9.38
N ALA A 46 -0.94 2.62 -9.89
CA ALA A 46 -2.40 2.47 -9.90
C ALA A 46 -2.86 1.67 -11.13
N ALA A 47 -3.26 0.42 -10.93
CA ALA A 47 -3.72 -0.44 -12.02
C ALA A 47 -5.22 -0.31 -12.35
N VAL A 48 -6.00 0.36 -11.51
CA VAL A 48 -7.47 0.41 -11.62
C VAL A 48 -7.98 1.00 -12.94
N THR A 49 -7.20 1.89 -13.56
CA THR A 49 -7.57 2.59 -14.82
C THR A 49 -6.87 2.01 -16.06
N MET A 50 -6.16 0.90 -15.91
CA MET A 50 -5.35 0.30 -16.97
C MET A 50 -5.99 -0.98 -17.49
N THR A 51 -5.86 -1.23 -18.79
CA THR A 51 -6.08 -2.58 -19.35
C THR A 51 -4.92 -3.50 -18.94
N PRO A 52 -5.04 -4.84 -19.07
CA PRO A 52 -3.93 -5.76 -18.81
C PRO A 52 -2.65 -5.41 -19.59
N GLU A 53 -2.77 -5.04 -20.87
CA GLU A 53 -1.65 -4.66 -21.72
C GLU A 53 -1.00 -3.35 -21.26
N GLN A 54 -1.81 -2.37 -20.87
CA GLN A 54 -1.32 -1.11 -20.31
C GLN A 54 -0.60 -1.32 -18.98
N LEU A 55 -1.10 -2.21 -18.14
CA LEU A 55 -0.47 -2.58 -16.87
C LEU A 55 0.90 -3.21 -17.10
N LEU A 56 1.00 -4.16 -18.06
CA LEU A 56 2.27 -4.78 -18.45
C LEU A 56 3.31 -3.72 -18.85
N VAL A 57 2.92 -2.83 -19.74
CA VAL A 57 3.81 -1.75 -20.21
C VAL A 57 4.20 -0.83 -19.06
N ALA A 58 3.27 -0.51 -18.17
CA ALA A 58 3.53 0.37 -17.03
C ALA A 58 4.48 -0.26 -16.00
N VAL A 59 4.31 -1.54 -15.65
CA VAL A 59 5.19 -2.29 -14.75
C VAL A 59 6.62 -2.32 -15.30
N ARG A 60 6.79 -2.67 -16.58
CA ARG A 60 8.10 -2.69 -17.24
C ARG A 60 8.75 -1.31 -17.26
N LYS A 61 7.99 -0.25 -17.56
CA LYS A 61 8.49 1.13 -17.51
C LYS A 61 8.94 1.56 -16.11
N VAL A 62 8.36 1.04 -15.03
CA VAL A 62 8.88 1.29 -13.67
C VAL A 62 10.22 0.61 -13.52
N LYS A 63 10.33 -0.68 -13.87
CA LYS A 63 11.56 -1.49 -13.77
C LYS A 63 12.71 -0.91 -14.60
N ASP A 64 12.42 -0.36 -15.79
CA ASP A 64 13.42 0.30 -16.64
C ASP A 64 13.97 1.61 -16.02
N ARG A 65 13.29 2.19 -15.05
CA ARG A 65 13.65 3.49 -14.46
C ARG A 65 14.23 3.41 -13.06
N THR A 66 14.04 2.31 -12.36
CA THR A 66 14.54 2.12 -10.99
C THR A 66 14.67 0.64 -10.65
N ASP A 67 15.77 0.31 -9.96
CA ASP A 67 15.95 -1.01 -9.34
C ASP A 67 15.37 -1.07 -7.93
N ARG A 68 14.78 0.03 -7.44
CA ARG A 68 14.17 0.11 -6.12
C ARG A 68 12.81 -0.60 -6.09
N PRO A 69 12.42 -1.17 -4.93
CA PRO A 69 11.14 -1.86 -4.79
C PRO A 69 9.96 -0.91 -5.00
N PHE A 70 8.90 -1.44 -5.60
CA PHE A 70 7.62 -0.74 -5.80
C PHE A 70 6.46 -1.71 -5.66
N GLY A 71 5.24 -1.16 -5.54
CA GLY A 71 4.01 -1.91 -5.47
C GLY A 71 3.05 -1.63 -6.63
N VAL A 72 1.98 -2.44 -6.68
CA VAL A 72 0.84 -2.22 -7.60
C VAL A 72 -0.46 -2.23 -6.79
N ASN A 73 -1.36 -1.30 -7.12
CA ASN A 73 -2.66 -1.16 -6.45
C ASN A 73 -3.80 -1.67 -7.34
N PHE A 74 -4.69 -2.45 -6.73
CA PHE A 74 -5.94 -2.91 -7.33
C PHE A 74 -7.16 -2.52 -6.50
N ARG A 75 -8.33 -2.52 -7.11
CA ARG A 75 -9.59 -2.59 -6.38
C ARG A 75 -9.91 -4.05 -6.08
N ALA A 76 -10.34 -4.33 -4.85
CA ALA A 76 -10.64 -5.70 -4.43
C ALA A 76 -11.87 -6.31 -5.13
N ASP A 77 -12.73 -5.48 -5.74
CA ASP A 77 -13.97 -5.87 -6.43
C ASP A 77 -13.84 -5.93 -7.96
N GLN A 78 -12.61 -5.85 -8.51
CA GLN A 78 -12.41 -5.97 -9.96
C GLN A 78 -12.72 -7.40 -10.44
N PRO A 79 -13.49 -7.56 -11.55
CA PRO A 79 -13.87 -8.88 -12.06
C PRO A 79 -12.66 -9.74 -12.49
N ASP A 80 -11.59 -9.11 -12.99
CA ASP A 80 -10.37 -9.73 -13.49
C ASP A 80 -9.21 -9.70 -12.47
N LEU A 81 -9.52 -9.51 -11.18
CA LEU A 81 -8.52 -9.34 -10.12
C LEU A 81 -7.51 -10.48 -10.05
N GLU A 82 -7.98 -11.72 -10.08
CA GLU A 82 -7.12 -12.91 -9.94
C GLU A 82 -6.10 -13.01 -11.09
N GLU A 83 -6.51 -12.70 -12.32
CA GLU A 83 -5.63 -12.68 -13.49
C GLU A 83 -4.59 -11.57 -13.38
N ARG A 84 -5.02 -10.36 -12.98
CA ARG A 84 -4.12 -9.22 -12.78
C ARG A 84 -3.12 -9.44 -11.66
N VAL A 85 -3.55 -10.03 -10.55
CA VAL A 85 -2.64 -10.40 -9.45
C VAL A 85 -1.63 -11.43 -9.92
N ALA A 86 -2.06 -12.49 -10.61
CA ALA A 86 -1.15 -13.50 -11.16
C ALA A 86 -0.09 -12.88 -12.07
N PHE A 87 -0.50 -11.92 -12.91
CA PHE A 87 0.40 -11.21 -13.80
C PHE A 87 1.44 -10.39 -13.03
N VAL A 88 1.04 -9.49 -12.10
CA VAL A 88 2.03 -8.64 -11.40
C VAL A 88 2.95 -9.44 -10.49
N VAL A 89 2.46 -10.53 -9.94
CA VAL A 89 3.25 -11.50 -9.18
C VAL A 89 4.35 -12.12 -10.04
N SER A 90 4.04 -12.53 -11.29
CA SER A 90 5.04 -13.06 -12.21
C SER A 90 6.08 -12.02 -12.66
N GLU A 91 5.75 -10.75 -12.63
CA GLU A 91 6.67 -9.64 -12.90
C GLU A 91 7.57 -9.29 -11.69
N GLY A 92 7.39 -9.93 -10.53
CA GLY A 92 8.25 -9.78 -9.37
C GLY A 92 8.10 -8.43 -8.66
N VAL A 93 6.88 -7.84 -8.62
CA VAL A 93 6.61 -6.64 -7.81
C VAL A 93 6.78 -6.95 -6.33
N ARG A 94 7.18 -5.97 -5.53
CA ARG A 94 7.44 -6.19 -4.10
C ARG A 94 6.17 -6.36 -3.28
N LEU A 95 5.10 -5.63 -3.64
CA LEU A 95 3.89 -5.54 -2.85
C LEU A 95 2.66 -5.32 -3.74
N VAL A 96 1.55 -5.95 -3.39
CA VAL A 96 0.22 -5.65 -3.94
C VAL A 96 -0.62 -4.97 -2.87
N SER A 97 -1.12 -3.75 -3.17
CA SER A 97 -2.07 -3.06 -2.31
C SER A 97 -3.49 -3.16 -2.86
N PHE A 98 -4.47 -3.15 -1.96
CA PHE A 98 -5.88 -3.27 -2.33
C PHE A 98 -6.71 -2.11 -1.78
N ALA A 99 -7.49 -1.47 -2.63
CA ALA A 99 -8.60 -0.64 -2.19
C ALA A 99 -9.75 -1.58 -1.79
N GLY A 100 -9.95 -1.75 -0.47
CA GLY A 100 -10.85 -2.74 0.13
C GLY A 100 -10.16 -4.05 0.55
N ALA A 101 -10.94 -4.97 1.12
CA ALA A 101 -10.44 -6.25 1.59
C ALA A 101 -10.21 -7.23 0.42
N PRO A 102 -9.00 -7.78 0.25
CA PRO A 102 -8.70 -8.77 -0.78
C PRO A 102 -9.46 -10.10 -0.52
N THR A 103 -9.48 -10.99 -1.51
CA THR A 103 -9.90 -12.37 -1.29
C THR A 103 -8.78 -13.18 -0.62
N LYS A 104 -9.14 -14.27 0.11
CA LYS A 104 -8.11 -15.18 0.64
C LYS A 104 -7.26 -15.81 -0.47
N GLY A 105 -7.86 -16.07 -1.64
CA GLY A 105 -7.15 -16.59 -2.81
C GLY A 105 -6.09 -15.61 -3.34
N ALA A 106 -6.42 -14.32 -3.43
CA ALA A 106 -5.47 -13.28 -3.84
C ALA A 106 -4.31 -13.14 -2.83
N VAL A 107 -4.59 -13.21 -1.52
CA VAL A 107 -3.56 -13.19 -0.47
C VAL A 107 -2.62 -14.40 -0.62
N ALA A 108 -3.17 -15.61 -0.70
CA ALA A 108 -2.38 -16.83 -0.83
C ALA A 108 -1.50 -16.80 -2.08
N ARG A 109 -2.04 -16.38 -3.23
CA ARG A 109 -1.28 -16.26 -4.48
C ARG A 109 -0.12 -15.28 -4.38
N CYS A 110 -0.31 -14.14 -3.72
CA CYS A 110 0.79 -13.20 -3.46
C CYS A 110 1.87 -13.84 -2.60
N HIS A 111 1.49 -14.48 -1.48
CA HIS A 111 2.43 -15.10 -0.55
C HIS A 111 3.20 -16.27 -1.16
N ASP A 112 2.55 -17.12 -1.96
CA ASP A 112 3.20 -18.24 -2.68
C ASP A 112 4.35 -17.76 -3.59
N ALA A 113 4.28 -16.51 -4.01
CA ALA A 113 5.33 -15.88 -4.84
C ALA A 113 6.25 -14.91 -4.06
N GLY A 114 6.12 -14.82 -2.73
CA GLY A 114 6.91 -13.92 -1.89
C GLY A 114 6.56 -12.44 -2.04
N VAL A 115 5.34 -12.13 -2.53
CA VAL A 115 4.82 -10.77 -2.72
C VAL A 115 3.98 -10.38 -1.51
N LEU A 116 4.24 -9.20 -0.95
CA LEU A 116 3.55 -8.67 0.22
C LEU A 116 2.15 -8.14 -0.13
N VAL A 117 1.24 -8.21 0.84
CA VAL A 117 -0.16 -7.78 0.71
C VAL A 117 -0.50 -6.66 1.68
N MET A 118 -1.06 -5.56 1.17
CA MET A 118 -1.39 -4.37 1.96
C MET A 118 -2.75 -3.78 1.56
N PRO A 119 -3.85 -4.16 2.22
CA PRO A 119 -5.16 -3.55 1.98
C PRO A 119 -5.33 -2.19 2.68
N THR A 120 -6.27 -1.39 2.15
CA THR A 120 -6.75 -0.16 2.80
C THR A 120 -7.95 -0.46 3.69
N VAL A 121 -7.92 0.07 4.91
CA VAL A 121 -8.96 -0.09 5.92
C VAL A 121 -9.47 1.27 6.41
N GLY A 122 -10.78 1.39 6.62
CA GLY A 122 -11.44 2.61 7.12
C GLY A 122 -12.11 2.43 8.48
N ALA A 123 -11.83 1.32 9.19
CA ALA A 123 -12.33 1.07 10.54
C ALA A 123 -11.47 0.01 11.25
N ARG A 124 -11.44 0.03 12.59
CA ARG A 124 -10.76 -0.97 13.43
C ARG A 124 -11.15 -2.41 13.05
N ARG A 125 -12.46 -2.70 12.99
CA ARG A 125 -12.95 -4.05 12.63
C ARG A 125 -12.49 -4.53 11.26
N HIS A 126 -12.22 -3.61 10.31
CA HIS A 126 -11.68 -3.98 9.01
C HIS A 126 -10.21 -4.40 9.12
N ALA A 127 -9.42 -3.72 9.97
CA ALA A 127 -8.02 -4.08 10.23
C ALA A 127 -7.93 -5.45 10.90
N GLU A 128 -8.74 -5.71 11.94
CA GLU A 128 -8.84 -7.00 12.60
C GLU A 128 -9.17 -8.13 11.61
N LYS A 129 -10.18 -7.92 10.76
CA LYS A 129 -10.60 -8.90 9.75
C LYS A 129 -9.51 -9.22 8.72
N VAL A 130 -8.79 -8.23 8.22
CA VAL A 130 -7.73 -8.47 7.22
C VAL A 130 -6.48 -9.06 7.86
N LEU A 131 -6.20 -8.76 9.13
CA LEU A 131 -5.13 -9.42 9.89
C LEU A 131 -5.34 -10.95 9.96
N GLU A 132 -6.58 -11.40 10.20
CA GLU A 132 -6.94 -12.83 10.18
C GLU A 132 -6.73 -13.49 8.81
N MET A 133 -6.64 -12.70 7.74
CA MET A 133 -6.34 -13.16 6.39
C MET A 133 -4.85 -13.30 6.12
N GLY A 134 -3.99 -12.86 7.07
CA GLY A 134 -2.55 -12.96 6.98
C GLY A 134 -1.87 -11.84 6.18
N VAL A 135 -2.49 -10.65 6.06
CA VAL A 135 -1.86 -9.53 5.33
C VAL A 135 -0.61 -9.01 6.06
N ASP A 136 0.30 -8.40 5.31
CA ASP A 136 1.63 -8.01 5.80
C ASP A 136 1.71 -6.58 6.36
N ALA A 137 0.79 -5.72 5.94
CA ALA A 137 0.63 -4.34 6.40
C ALA A 137 -0.80 -3.85 6.10
N VAL A 138 -1.20 -2.72 6.67
CA VAL A 138 -2.47 -2.06 6.34
C VAL A 138 -2.29 -0.56 6.12
N ILE A 139 -3.10 0.02 5.22
CA ILE A 139 -3.26 1.47 5.10
C ILE A 139 -4.51 1.86 5.87
N ALA A 140 -4.37 2.58 6.98
CA ALA A 140 -5.48 3.17 7.72
C ALA A 140 -5.83 4.53 7.09
N GLN A 141 -6.88 4.56 6.27
CA GLN A 141 -7.30 5.75 5.54
C GLN A 141 -8.54 6.39 6.17
N GLY A 142 -8.35 7.57 6.75
CA GLY A 142 -9.44 8.37 7.31
C GLY A 142 -10.26 9.12 6.27
N GLY A 143 -11.34 9.75 6.73
CA GLY A 143 -12.30 10.48 5.89
C GLY A 143 -11.72 11.70 5.16
N GLU A 144 -10.57 12.20 5.58
CA GLU A 144 -9.85 13.31 4.92
C GLU A 144 -9.03 12.85 3.70
N GLY A 145 -8.99 11.55 3.44
CA GLY A 145 -8.34 10.98 2.26
C GLY A 145 -9.12 11.23 0.96
N GLY A 146 -8.46 10.97 -0.17
CA GLY A 146 -9.10 10.96 -1.49
C GLY A 146 -9.59 9.58 -1.90
N GLY A 147 -10.50 9.53 -2.88
CA GLY A 147 -11.02 8.27 -3.43
C GLY A 147 -12.06 7.59 -2.52
N HIS A 148 -12.01 6.27 -2.41
CA HIS A 148 -12.88 5.47 -1.54
C HIS A 148 -12.41 5.59 -0.08
N THR A 149 -13.06 6.44 0.70
CA THR A 149 -12.74 6.65 2.12
C THR A 149 -13.86 6.18 3.02
N GLY A 150 -13.52 5.85 4.27
CA GLY A 150 -14.50 5.73 5.35
C GLY A 150 -14.96 7.10 5.86
N VAL A 151 -15.86 7.10 6.83
CA VAL A 151 -16.37 8.32 7.48
C VAL A 151 -15.64 8.67 8.78
N VAL A 152 -14.72 7.79 9.23
CA VAL A 152 -13.98 8.00 10.49
C VAL A 152 -12.84 8.98 10.25
N PRO A 153 -12.75 10.08 11.02
CA PRO A 153 -11.61 11.00 10.95
C PRO A 153 -10.28 10.29 11.19
N THR A 154 -9.24 10.70 10.47
CA THR A 154 -7.90 10.09 10.56
C THR A 154 -7.36 10.04 11.98
N THR A 155 -7.56 11.12 12.76
CA THR A 155 -7.11 11.24 14.15
C THR A 155 -7.78 10.27 15.12
N LEU A 156 -8.96 9.76 14.79
CA LEU A 156 -9.66 8.72 15.55
C LEU A 156 -9.37 7.32 15.01
N LEU A 157 -9.22 7.19 13.70
CA LEU A 157 -8.97 5.90 13.04
C LEU A 157 -7.59 5.34 13.37
N LEU A 158 -6.55 6.17 13.29
CA LEU A 158 -5.16 5.71 13.44
C LEU A 158 -4.90 5.04 14.78
N PRO A 159 -5.13 5.67 15.95
CA PRO A 159 -4.88 5.00 17.24
C PRO A 159 -5.73 3.72 17.38
N ALA A 160 -6.99 3.73 16.91
CA ALA A 160 -7.85 2.55 16.99
C ALA A 160 -7.33 1.36 16.14
N VAL A 161 -6.72 1.64 14.97
CA VAL A 161 -6.11 0.60 14.12
C VAL A 161 -4.76 0.17 14.68
N VAL A 162 -3.93 1.09 15.14
CA VAL A 162 -2.63 0.79 15.78
C VAL A 162 -2.82 -0.11 17.00
N ASP A 163 -3.76 0.22 17.89
CA ASP A 163 -4.08 -0.60 19.06
C ASP A 163 -4.56 -2.02 18.68
N ALA A 164 -5.28 -2.13 17.56
CA ALA A 164 -5.82 -3.42 17.12
C ALA A 164 -4.78 -4.33 16.47
N VAL A 165 -3.91 -3.79 15.60
CA VAL A 165 -3.05 -4.61 14.73
C VAL A 165 -1.58 -4.18 14.70
N GLY A 166 -1.24 -3.00 15.23
CA GLY A 166 0.10 -2.42 15.13
C GLY A 166 1.20 -3.25 15.78
N ALA A 167 0.88 -4.05 16.80
CA ALA A 167 1.84 -4.99 17.38
C ALA A 167 2.25 -6.11 16.41
N SER A 168 1.34 -6.51 15.52
CA SER A 168 1.53 -7.62 14.57
C SER A 168 2.11 -7.16 13.23
N ILE A 169 1.53 -6.11 12.64
CA ILE A 169 1.86 -5.62 11.28
C ILE A 169 2.02 -4.09 11.25
N PRO A 170 2.81 -3.53 10.31
CA PRO A 170 2.89 -2.09 10.10
C PRO A 170 1.54 -1.47 9.72
N VAL A 171 1.25 -0.29 10.29
CA VAL A 171 0.08 0.54 9.95
C VAL A 171 0.59 1.80 9.25
N LEU A 172 0.06 2.08 8.06
CA LEU A 172 0.36 3.28 7.29
C LEU A 172 -0.77 4.29 7.45
N ALA A 173 -0.42 5.50 7.84
CA ALA A 173 -1.36 6.60 7.98
C ALA A 173 -1.71 7.21 6.61
N ALA A 174 -3.00 7.35 6.31
CA ALA A 174 -3.48 8.02 5.10
C ALA A 174 -4.72 8.88 5.37
N GLY A 175 -4.79 10.02 4.67
CA GLY A 175 -5.86 11.01 4.84
C GLY A 175 -5.42 12.21 5.67
N GLY A 176 -5.32 13.39 5.03
CA GLY A 176 -4.96 14.65 5.67
C GLY A 176 -3.45 14.89 5.87
N PHE A 177 -2.58 14.02 5.41
CA PHE A 177 -1.13 14.18 5.50
C PHE A 177 -0.56 14.77 4.20
N PHE A 178 0.20 15.87 4.29
CA PHE A 178 0.74 16.54 3.09
C PHE A 178 2.13 17.18 3.29
N ASP A 179 2.63 17.30 4.53
CA ASP A 179 3.97 17.85 4.82
C ASP A 179 4.67 17.12 5.98
N GLY A 180 5.85 17.60 6.38
CA GLY A 180 6.66 17.00 7.45
C GLY A 180 5.97 17.00 8.83
N ARG A 181 5.05 17.92 9.11
CA ARG A 181 4.28 17.95 10.36
C ARG A 181 3.31 16.76 10.39
N GLY A 182 2.68 16.46 9.25
CA GLY A 182 1.85 15.28 9.10
C GLY A 182 2.63 13.99 9.30
N LEU A 183 3.86 13.90 8.76
CA LEU A 183 4.73 12.75 8.98
C LEU A 183 5.06 12.56 10.47
N VAL A 184 5.42 13.64 11.19
CA VAL A 184 5.69 13.57 12.64
C VAL A 184 4.44 13.12 13.40
N ALA A 185 3.26 13.67 13.06
CA ALA A 185 2.00 13.26 13.69
C ALA A 185 1.70 11.77 13.43
N ALA A 186 1.88 11.28 12.21
CA ALA A 186 1.69 9.87 11.87
C ALA A 186 2.61 8.95 12.69
N LEU A 187 3.90 9.29 12.80
CA LEU A 187 4.86 8.54 13.61
C LEU A 187 4.55 8.57 15.10
N ALA A 188 3.91 9.63 15.60
CA ALA A 188 3.53 9.76 17.00
C ALA A 188 2.30 8.91 17.39
N TYR A 189 1.52 8.47 16.44
CA TYR A 189 0.40 7.53 16.70
C TYR A 189 0.86 6.08 16.96
N GLY A 190 2.11 5.72 16.65
CA GLY A 190 2.71 4.40 16.87
C GLY A 190 3.18 3.76 15.58
#